data_9a7c49797dbdcbfc56effb4ad27efdcd
#
_entry.id   9a7c49797dbdcbfc56effb4ad27efdcd
#
_cell.length_a   1.000
_cell.length_b   1.000
_cell.length_c   1.000
_cell.angle_alpha   90.00
_cell.angle_beta   90.00
_cell.angle_gamma   90.00
#
_symmetry.space_group_name_H-M   'P 1'
#
loop_
_entity.id
_entity.type
_entity.pdbx_description
1 polymer ?
#
loop_
_entity_poly.entity_id
_entity_poly.type
_entity_poly.pdbx_seq_one_letter_code
_entity_poly.pdbx_strand_id
1 'polypeptide(L)'
;EFEADVVVLNHPTRIRDGYEPVVHLETASEAATFHPASGQLLPGDRGSVRIRFKFRPYLLEVGQRFVFREGQSKGVGTVTDISPAG
;
A
#
# COMPACT_ATOMS: atom_id res chain seq x y z
N GLU A 1 4.08 8.01 -7.05
CA GLU A 1 2.76 7.53 -6.61
C GLU A 1 2.26 6.40 -7.49
N PHE A 2 1.50 5.52 -6.92
CA PHE A 2 0.86 4.45 -7.69
C PHE A 2 -0.44 4.04 -7.00
N GLU A 3 -1.29 3.38 -7.74
CA GLU A 3 -2.50 2.80 -7.19
C GLU A 3 -2.36 1.29 -7.11
N ALA A 4 -2.99 0.70 -6.11
CA ALA A 4 -2.94 -0.72 -5.88
C ALA A 4 -4.27 -1.23 -5.34
N ASP A 5 -4.54 -2.49 -5.63
CA ASP A 5 -5.63 -3.21 -5.00
C ASP A 5 -5.04 -3.91 -3.78
N VAL A 6 -5.56 -3.59 -2.60
CA VAL A 6 -4.97 -3.99 -1.33
C VAL A 6 -5.95 -4.83 -0.52
N VAL A 7 -5.44 -5.89 0.08
CA VAL A 7 -6.19 -6.72 1.03
C VAL A 7 -5.53 -6.61 2.39
N VAL A 8 -6.30 -6.22 3.39
CA VAL A 8 -5.82 -6.12 4.77
C VAL A 8 -5.98 -7.49 5.43
N LEU A 9 -4.87 -8.14 5.74
CA LEU A 9 -4.89 -9.48 6.32
C LEU A 9 -5.00 -9.45 7.83
N ASN A 10 -4.32 -8.50 8.48
CA ASN A 10 -4.34 -8.36 9.92
C ASN A 10 -4.11 -6.90 10.29
N HIS A 11 -4.97 -6.35 11.13
CA HIS A 11 -4.85 -5.00 11.64
C HIS A 11 -5.76 -4.88 12.85
N PRO A 12 -5.31 -4.28 13.98
CA PRO A 12 -6.14 -4.19 15.18
C PRO A 12 -7.38 -3.31 15.00
N THR A 13 -7.31 -2.33 14.10
CA THR A 13 -8.44 -1.45 13.82
C THR A 13 -8.57 -1.27 12.31
N ARG A 14 -9.11 -0.15 11.87
CA ARG A 14 -9.21 0.17 10.44
C ARG A 14 -7.95 0.89 9.96
N ILE A 15 -7.62 0.71 8.70
CA ILE A 15 -6.60 1.51 8.04
C ILE A 15 -7.26 2.80 7.58
N ARG A 16 -6.76 3.93 8.06
CA ARG A 16 -7.29 5.26 7.71
C ARG A 16 -6.37 5.93 6.69
N ASP A 17 -6.89 6.98 6.09
CA ASP A 17 -6.09 7.83 5.22
C ASP A 17 -4.84 8.31 5.95
N GLY A 18 -3.68 8.22 5.30
CA GLY A 18 -2.42 8.61 5.90
C GLY A 18 -1.68 7.50 6.63
N TYR A 19 -2.20 6.27 6.62
CA TYR A 19 -1.50 5.11 7.20
C TYR A 19 -0.13 4.94 6.56
N GLU A 20 0.90 4.67 7.37
CA GLU A 20 2.28 4.64 6.92
C GLU A 20 2.97 3.31 7.24
N PRO A 21 2.68 2.25 6.50
CA PRO A 21 3.39 0.99 6.69
C PRO A 21 4.70 0.96 5.92
N VAL A 22 5.47 -0.11 6.12
CA VAL A 22 6.61 -0.42 5.25
C VAL A 22 6.13 -1.33 4.15
N VAL A 23 6.38 -0.93 2.92
CA VAL A 23 6.07 -1.72 1.72
C VAL A 23 7.30 -2.54 1.36
N HIS A 24 7.11 -3.86 1.24
CA HIS A 24 8.18 -4.79 0.88
C HIS A 24 8.01 -5.20 -0.57
N LEU A 25 8.94 -4.78 -1.39
CA LEU A 25 9.06 -5.19 -2.78
C LEU A 25 10.03 -6.36 -2.87
N GLU A 26 10.19 -6.92 -4.05
CA GLU A 26 11.07 -8.08 -4.23
C GLU A 26 12.50 -7.80 -3.79
N THR A 27 13.02 -6.62 -4.09
CA THR A 27 14.42 -6.28 -3.82
C THR A 27 14.61 -5.13 -2.85
N ALA A 28 13.53 -4.56 -2.31
CA ALA A 28 13.64 -3.37 -1.48
C ALA A 28 12.45 -3.25 -0.54
N SER A 29 12.61 -2.48 0.52
CA SER A 29 11.50 -2.13 1.38
C SER A 29 11.60 -0.66 1.75
N GLU A 30 10.47 0.01 1.83
CA GLU A 30 10.44 1.43 2.16
C GLU A 30 9.09 1.83 2.75
N ALA A 31 9.13 2.79 3.66
CA ALA A 31 7.92 3.37 4.22
C ALA A 31 7.13 4.10 3.13
N ALA A 32 5.83 3.97 3.19
CA ALA A 32 4.93 4.61 2.23
C ALA A 32 3.69 5.11 2.94
N THR A 33 3.02 6.08 2.34
CA THR A 33 1.77 6.61 2.85
C THR A 33 0.63 6.08 2.01
N PHE A 34 -0.39 5.54 2.69
CA PHE A 34 -1.56 4.94 2.05
C PHE A 34 -2.75 5.89 2.12
N HIS A 35 -3.42 6.04 0.98
CA HIS A 35 -4.64 6.84 0.87
C HIS A 35 -5.74 5.97 0.28
N PRO A 36 -6.52 5.26 1.12
CA PRO A 36 -7.62 4.44 0.62
C PRO A 36 -8.65 5.27 -0.14
N ALA A 37 -9.11 4.77 -1.27
CA ALA A 37 -10.08 5.49 -2.11
C ALA A 37 -11.40 5.73 -1.35
N SER A 38 -11.80 4.80 -0.50
CA SER A 38 -13.01 4.94 0.31
C SER A 38 -12.78 5.70 1.62
N GLY A 39 -11.54 6.14 1.88
CA GLY A 39 -11.18 6.83 3.12
C GLY A 39 -10.70 5.90 4.22
N GLN A 40 -11.04 4.62 4.17
CA GLN A 40 -10.62 3.65 5.16
C GLN A 40 -10.80 2.22 4.63
N LEU A 41 -10.06 1.28 5.23
CA LEU A 41 -10.23 -0.16 5.00
C LEU A 41 -10.30 -0.86 6.34
N LEU A 42 -11.26 -1.76 6.49
CA LEU A 42 -11.40 -2.59 7.69
C LEU A 42 -10.58 -3.86 7.55
N PRO A 43 -10.21 -4.52 8.66
CA PRO A 43 -9.55 -5.82 8.59
C PRO A 43 -10.36 -6.80 7.75
N GLY A 44 -9.69 -7.49 6.83
CA GLY A 44 -10.35 -8.41 5.92
C GLY A 44 -10.90 -7.75 4.66
N ASP A 45 -10.93 -6.43 4.62
CA ASP A 45 -11.45 -5.71 3.45
C ASP A 45 -10.43 -5.66 2.33
N ARG A 46 -10.96 -5.45 1.13
CA ARG A 46 -10.21 -5.25 -0.08
C ARG A 46 -10.64 -3.93 -0.70
N GLY A 47 -9.68 -3.16 -1.19
CA GLY A 47 -10.02 -1.89 -1.81
C GLY A 47 -8.85 -1.27 -2.55
N SER A 48 -9.17 -0.23 -3.31
CA SER A 48 -8.18 0.54 -4.05
C SER A 48 -7.53 1.55 -3.14
N VAL A 49 -6.20 1.64 -3.21
CA VAL A 49 -5.41 2.54 -2.36
C VAL A 49 -4.40 3.26 -3.24
N ARG A 50 -4.30 4.57 -3.04
CA ARG A 50 -3.21 5.34 -3.63
C ARG A 50 -2.05 5.33 -2.65
N ILE A 51 -0.85 5.00 -3.15
CA ILE A 51 0.34 4.78 -2.33
C ILE A 51 1.46 5.69 -2.81
N ARG A 52 2.13 6.31 -1.86
CA ARG A 52 3.25 7.20 -2.14
C ARG A 52 4.43 6.82 -1.25
N PHE A 53 5.57 6.48 -1.85
CA PHE A 53 6.79 6.23 -1.09
C PHE A 53 7.28 7.51 -0.44
N LYS A 54 7.74 7.41 0.80
CA LYS A 54 8.14 8.59 1.59
C LYS A 54 9.49 9.16 1.17
N PHE A 55 10.43 8.32 0.76
CA PHE A 55 11.81 8.77 0.60
C PHE A 55 12.28 8.78 -0.84
N ARG A 56 12.00 7.75 -1.61
CA ARG A 56 12.44 7.70 -3.00
C ARG A 56 11.45 6.89 -3.84
N PRO A 57 11.32 7.23 -5.12
CA PRO A 57 10.50 6.42 -6.00
C PRO A 57 11.20 5.12 -6.37
N TYR A 58 10.41 4.12 -6.70
CA TYR A 58 10.88 2.84 -7.22
C TYR A 58 10.23 2.57 -8.55
N LEU A 59 10.93 1.82 -9.40
CA LEU A 59 10.35 1.35 -10.64
C LEU A 59 9.39 0.21 -10.32
N LEU A 60 8.15 0.39 -10.70
CA LEU A 60 7.09 -0.58 -10.47
C LEU A 60 6.42 -0.92 -11.79
N GLU A 61 5.79 -2.08 -11.83
CA GLU A 61 5.01 -2.51 -12.99
C GLU A 61 3.59 -2.81 -12.55
N VAL A 62 2.63 -2.53 -13.42
CA VAL A 62 1.25 -2.94 -13.19
C VAL A 62 1.22 -4.46 -13.10
N GLY A 63 0.52 -4.96 -12.09
CA GLY A 63 0.48 -6.39 -11.78
C GLY A 63 1.51 -6.84 -10.76
N GLN A 64 2.46 -5.99 -10.41
CA GLN A 64 3.47 -6.33 -9.41
C GLN A 64 2.82 -6.45 -8.05
N ARG A 65 3.19 -7.50 -7.31
CA ARG A 65 2.69 -7.74 -5.96
C ARG A 65 3.64 -7.22 -4.92
N PHE A 66 3.09 -6.84 -3.78
CA PHE A 66 3.89 -6.40 -2.64
C PHE A 66 3.19 -6.80 -1.35
N VAL A 67 3.96 -6.78 -0.26
CA VAL A 67 3.46 -6.99 1.09
C VAL A 67 3.69 -5.71 1.86
N PHE A 68 2.78 -5.34 2.74
CA PHE A 68 3.03 -4.20 3.63
C PHE A 68 2.87 -4.64 5.08
N ARG A 69 3.65 -4.00 5.95
CA ARG A 69 3.68 -4.30 7.37
C ARG A 69 3.88 -3.04 8.20
N GLU A 70 3.24 -3.04 9.38
CA GLU A 70 3.51 -2.04 10.40
C GLU A 70 3.12 -2.66 11.74
N GLY A 71 4.13 -2.92 12.59
CA GLY A 71 3.88 -3.63 13.84
C GLY A 71 3.30 -5.02 13.58
N GLN A 72 2.12 -5.28 14.14
CA GLN A 72 1.41 -6.54 13.93
C GLN A 72 0.49 -6.51 12.72
N SER A 73 0.35 -5.35 12.11
CA SER A 73 -0.51 -5.18 10.94
C SER A 73 0.21 -5.64 9.69
N LYS A 74 -0.52 -6.32 8.80
CA LYS A 74 0.03 -6.75 7.52
C LYS A 74 -1.06 -6.88 6.48
N GLY A 75 -0.65 -6.78 5.23
CA GLY A 75 -1.53 -6.99 4.11
C GLY A 75 -0.74 -7.21 2.84
N VAL A 76 -1.45 -7.42 1.76
CA VAL A 76 -0.87 -7.63 0.43
C VAL A 76 -1.52 -6.70 -0.55
N GLY A 77 -0.80 -6.37 -1.62
CA GLY A 77 -1.34 -5.53 -2.66
C GLY A 77 -0.82 -5.91 -4.02
N THR A 78 -1.54 -5.44 -5.03
CA THR A 78 -1.15 -5.61 -6.44
C THR A 78 -1.24 -4.25 -7.10
N VAL A 79 -0.18 -3.82 -7.76
CA VAL A 79 -0.14 -2.53 -8.44
C VAL A 79 -1.14 -2.56 -9.61
N THR A 80 -2.06 -1.59 -9.64
CA THR A 80 -3.08 -1.51 -10.70
C THR A 80 -2.85 -0.36 -11.65
N ASP A 81 -2.17 0.70 -11.20
CA ASP A 81 -1.88 1.85 -12.05
C ASP A 81 -0.67 2.59 -11.52
N ILE A 82 0.11 3.18 -12.40
CA ILE A 82 1.30 3.92 -12.03
C ILE A 82 1.15 5.34 -12.56
N SER A 83 1.08 6.29 -11.63
CA SER A 83 1.02 7.70 -12.01
C SER A 83 2.40 8.17 -12.43
N PRO A 84 2.50 8.97 -13.49
CA PRO A 84 3.77 9.61 -13.81
C PRO A 84 4.25 10.43 -12.62
N ALA A 85 5.55 10.43 -12.40
CA ALA A 85 6.13 11.29 -11.38
C ALA A 85 5.82 12.72 -11.75
N GLY A 86 4.93 13.31 -11.03
CA GLY A 86 4.54 14.69 -11.29
C GLY A 86 4.79 15.51 -10.09
#